data_ba8d18fe0f5955c70b96430c114be422
#
_entry.id   ba8d18fe0f5955c70b96430c114be422
#
_cell.length_a   1.000
_cell.length_b   1.000
_cell.length_c   1.000
_cell.angle_alpha   90.00
_cell.angle_beta   90.00
_cell.angle_gamma   90.00
#
_symmetry.space_group_name_H-M   'P 1'
#
loop_
_entity.id
_entity.type
_entity.pdbx_description
1 polymer ?
#
loop_
_entity_poly.entity_id
_entity_poly.type
_entity_poly.pdbx_seq_one_letter_code
_entity_poly.pdbx_strand_id
1 'polypeptide(L)'
;GGILTPPVLGSRATYARAGLARLPALLPCAPFAGDPAEWAAPAPLVHPDGPIRALPGPQIDHFDADTLARFTGEPFRVTPERDRMGLRLDGPRLAHNARGADIVSDGVTPGTVQVPADGRAIVLLADCQTVGGYPKLAVAIRADLPRLAHLQPGEALRFRLVDAAEAAAARAQAARQLAEWLAALAPRGLAGSDSAALLAANLAGAAVRGDEDPLDPQAFDTSPTP
;
A
#
# COMPACT_ATOMS: atom_id res chain seq x y z
N GLY A 1 10.63 -14.22 -4.39
CA GLY A 1 11.97 -13.67 -4.59
C GLY A 1 11.88 -12.16 -4.78
N GLY A 2 12.79 -11.42 -4.17
CA GLY A 2 12.90 -9.97 -4.29
C GLY A 2 14.25 -9.59 -4.92
N ILE A 3 14.33 -8.39 -5.46
CA ILE A 3 15.58 -7.82 -5.94
C ILE A 3 16.28 -7.19 -4.73
N LEU A 4 17.44 -7.73 -4.36
CA LEU A 4 18.30 -7.14 -3.34
C LEU A 4 19.28 -6.19 -4.03
N THR A 5 19.18 -4.90 -3.75
CA THR A 5 20.17 -3.91 -4.14
C THR A 5 21.03 -3.53 -2.95
N PRO A 6 22.35 -3.34 -3.11
CA PRO A 6 23.18 -2.83 -2.04
C PRO A 6 22.69 -1.43 -1.64
N PRO A 7 22.68 -1.09 -0.34
CA PRO A 7 22.30 0.25 0.09
C PRO A 7 23.39 1.26 -0.35
N VAL A 8 22.94 2.39 -0.90
CA VAL A 8 23.78 3.55 -1.18
C VAL A 8 23.29 4.68 -0.27
N LEU A 9 24.17 5.23 0.57
CA LEU A 9 23.81 6.22 1.58
C LEU A 9 22.61 5.78 2.47
N GLY A 10 22.54 4.49 2.80
CA GLY A 10 21.46 3.92 3.62
C GLY A 10 20.15 3.67 2.87
N SER A 11 20.04 3.99 1.60
CA SER A 11 18.86 3.77 0.76
C SER A 11 19.09 2.63 -0.22
N ARG A 12 18.06 1.78 -0.40
CA ARG A 12 17.99 0.73 -1.44
C ARG A 12 17.17 1.19 -2.66
N ALA A 13 16.84 2.46 -2.75
CA ALA A 13 16.11 3.01 -3.90
C ALA A 13 16.95 2.92 -5.18
N THR A 14 16.35 2.45 -6.25
CA THR A 14 16.97 2.32 -7.58
C THR A 14 16.48 3.45 -8.48
N TYR A 15 17.03 4.63 -8.34
CA TYR A 15 16.73 5.73 -9.25
C TYR A 15 17.89 5.90 -10.24
N ALA A 16 17.85 5.14 -11.33
CA ALA A 16 18.92 5.07 -12.31
C ALA A 16 19.25 6.42 -12.98
N ARG A 17 18.26 7.31 -13.16
CA ARG A 17 18.46 8.64 -13.76
C ARG A 17 19.31 9.57 -12.90
N ALA A 18 19.31 9.39 -11.58
CA ALA A 18 20.14 10.20 -10.68
C ALA A 18 21.54 9.61 -10.47
N GLY A 19 21.89 8.52 -11.14
CA GLY A 19 23.17 7.85 -10.93
C GLY A 19 23.32 7.22 -9.53
N LEU A 20 22.25 7.21 -8.73
CA LEU A 20 22.26 6.74 -7.35
C LEU A 20 22.28 5.22 -7.21
N ALA A 21 22.09 4.48 -8.29
CA ALA A 21 22.37 3.06 -8.34
C ALA A 21 22.76 2.64 -9.76
N ARG A 22 23.93 2.09 -9.93
CA ARG A 22 24.12 1.07 -10.95
C ARG A 22 23.31 -0.13 -10.46
N LEU A 23 22.35 -0.61 -11.26
CA LEU A 23 21.74 -1.90 -10.99
C LEU A 23 22.90 -2.91 -10.87
N PRO A 24 23.23 -3.41 -9.68
CA PRO A 24 24.15 -4.51 -9.59
C PRO A 24 23.51 -5.67 -10.36
N ALA A 25 24.31 -6.57 -10.88
CA ALA A 25 23.79 -7.83 -11.39
C ALA A 25 22.75 -8.35 -10.38
N LEU A 26 21.58 -8.74 -10.88
CA LEU A 26 20.53 -9.33 -10.07
C LEU A 26 21.17 -10.44 -9.24
N LEU A 27 21.39 -10.18 -7.96
CA LEU A 27 21.83 -11.21 -7.05
C LEU A 27 20.62 -12.11 -6.82
N PRO A 28 20.68 -13.39 -7.21
CA PRO A 28 19.63 -14.32 -6.82
C PRO A 28 19.58 -14.29 -5.29
N CYS A 29 18.50 -13.76 -4.72
CA CYS A 29 18.26 -14.01 -3.31
C CYS A 29 17.97 -15.51 -3.16
N ALA A 30 18.39 -16.08 -2.05
CA ALA A 30 17.99 -17.43 -1.69
C ALA A 30 16.45 -17.53 -1.87
N PRO A 31 15.95 -18.58 -2.52
CA PRO A 31 14.52 -18.77 -2.63
C PRO A 31 13.94 -18.69 -1.20
N PHE A 32 12.80 -18.06 -1.09
CA PHE A 32 12.02 -18.12 0.15
C PHE A 32 11.92 -19.60 0.55
N ALA A 33 12.36 -19.93 1.76
CA ALA A 33 12.47 -21.32 2.21
C ALA A 33 11.10 -21.99 2.48
N GLY A 34 10.04 -21.55 1.81
CA GLY A 34 8.68 -22.08 1.85
C GLY A 34 7.91 -21.62 0.63
N ASP A 35 6.89 -22.35 0.25
CA ASP A 35 5.96 -21.94 -0.78
C ASP A 35 5.07 -20.82 -0.20
N PRO A 36 4.98 -19.62 -0.84
CA PRO A 36 4.03 -18.60 -0.42
C PRO A 36 2.58 -19.10 -0.36
N ALA A 37 2.23 -20.12 -1.15
CA ALA A 37 0.93 -20.78 -1.10
C ALA A 37 0.69 -21.54 0.21
N GLU A 38 1.72 -21.86 0.97
CA GLU A 38 1.62 -22.52 2.28
C GLU A 38 1.21 -21.57 3.41
N TRP A 39 1.19 -20.25 3.16
CA TRP A 39 0.81 -19.25 4.15
C TRP A 39 -0.64 -18.79 3.95
N ALA A 40 -1.40 -18.81 5.02
CA ALA A 40 -2.71 -18.18 5.08
C ALA A 40 -2.54 -16.74 5.54
N ALA A 41 -2.93 -15.79 4.67
CA ALA A 41 -3.07 -14.42 5.08
C ALA A 41 -4.39 -14.24 5.84
N PRO A 42 -4.42 -13.45 6.93
CA PRO A 42 -5.67 -13.01 7.53
C PRO A 42 -6.44 -12.13 6.54
N ALA A 43 -7.67 -11.73 6.90
CA ALA A 43 -8.45 -10.80 6.10
C ALA A 43 -7.60 -9.57 5.70
N PRO A 44 -7.80 -9.00 4.50
CA PRO A 44 -7.06 -7.82 4.06
C PRO A 44 -7.15 -6.69 5.08
N LEU A 45 -6.06 -5.92 5.20
CA LEU A 45 -6.10 -4.69 5.98
C LEU A 45 -7.13 -3.74 5.38
N VAL A 46 -8.16 -3.43 6.16
CA VAL A 46 -9.19 -2.48 5.77
C VAL A 46 -8.74 -1.09 6.22
N HIS A 47 -8.64 -0.18 5.25
CA HIS A 47 -8.39 1.22 5.56
C HIS A 47 -9.72 1.89 5.98
N PRO A 48 -9.70 2.80 6.98
CA PRO A 48 -10.92 3.46 7.41
C PRO A 48 -11.52 4.29 6.27
N ASP A 49 -12.83 4.24 6.14
CA ASP A 49 -13.57 5.11 5.23
C ASP A 49 -13.55 6.57 5.69
N GLY A 50 -13.99 7.48 4.82
CA GLY A 50 -14.11 8.90 5.15
C GLY A 50 -13.09 9.78 4.42
N PRO A 51 -12.96 11.06 4.81
CA PRO A 51 -12.06 12.00 4.16
C PRO A 51 -10.59 11.62 4.33
N ILE A 52 -9.77 11.96 3.35
CA ILE A 52 -8.31 11.89 3.46
C ILE A 52 -7.85 12.95 4.46
N ARG A 53 -7.21 12.52 5.51
CA ARG A 53 -6.67 13.43 6.53
C ARG A 53 -5.35 14.02 6.04
N ALA A 54 -5.19 15.32 6.25
CA ALA A 54 -4.02 16.04 5.81
C ALA A 54 -3.59 17.10 6.84
N LEU A 55 -2.29 17.27 7.01
CA LEU A 55 -1.71 18.39 7.73
C LEU A 55 -1.76 19.65 6.86
N PRO A 56 -1.88 20.86 7.43
CA PRO A 56 -1.62 22.10 6.71
C PRO A 56 -0.26 22.06 6.03
N GLY A 57 -0.22 22.45 4.76
CA GLY A 57 1.03 22.51 4.00
C GLY A 57 1.86 23.74 4.34
N PRO A 58 3.16 23.73 4.01
CA PRO A 58 4.06 24.84 4.33
C PRO A 58 3.74 26.14 3.60
N GLN A 59 2.96 26.10 2.53
CA GLN A 59 2.50 27.27 1.79
C GLN A 59 0.97 27.43 1.87
N ILE A 60 0.35 27.00 2.96
CA ILE A 60 -1.09 27.18 3.18
C ILE A 60 -1.49 28.67 3.17
N ASP A 61 -0.55 29.54 3.50
CA ASP A 61 -0.70 31.01 3.47
C ASP A 61 -0.78 31.60 2.05
N HIS A 62 -0.62 30.80 1.00
CA HIS A 62 -0.95 31.18 -0.39
C HIS A 62 -2.43 31.09 -0.73
N PHE A 63 -3.26 30.63 0.21
CA PHE A 63 -4.68 30.36 -0.01
C PHE A 63 -5.53 31.08 1.03
N ASP A 64 -6.64 31.67 0.57
CA ASP A 64 -7.58 32.35 1.43
C ASP A 64 -8.53 31.37 2.13
N ALA A 65 -9.22 31.84 3.16
CA ALA A 65 -10.17 31.04 3.96
C ALA A 65 -11.25 30.39 3.08
N ASP A 66 -11.75 31.08 2.05
CA ASP A 66 -12.74 30.52 1.11
C ASP A 66 -12.17 29.33 0.32
N THR A 67 -10.92 29.41 -0.12
CA THR A 67 -10.25 28.31 -0.81
C THR A 67 -10.05 27.11 0.13
N LEU A 68 -9.66 27.36 1.38
CA LEU A 68 -9.54 26.32 2.39
C LEU A 68 -10.89 25.67 2.74
N ALA A 69 -11.96 26.46 2.80
CA ALA A 69 -13.31 25.94 3.00
C ALA A 69 -13.76 25.03 1.83
N ARG A 70 -13.46 25.41 0.60
CA ARG A 70 -13.71 24.56 -0.59
C ARG A 70 -12.89 23.29 -0.56
N PHE A 71 -11.60 23.38 -0.23
CA PHE A 71 -10.71 22.23 -0.14
C PHE A 71 -11.20 21.17 0.84
N THR A 72 -11.75 21.58 1.98
CA THR A 72 -12.25 20.65 3.02
C THR A 72 -13.73 20.31 2.86
N GLY A 73 -14.53 21.17 2.26
CA GLY A 73 -16.00 21.04 2.17
C GLY A 73 -16.48 20.32 0.91
N GLU A 74 -15.78 20.46 -0.21
CA GLU A 74 -16.22 19.95 -1.50
C GLU A 74 -15.50 18.64 -1.88
N PRO A 75 -16.15 17.77 -2.69
CA PRO A 75 -15.51 16.55 -3.16
C PRO A 75 -14.59 16.83 -4.36
N PHE A 76 -13.54 16.03 -4.44
CA PHE A 76 -12.67 15.91 -5.61
C PHE A 76 -12.89 14.57 -6.29
N ARG A 77 -12.55 14.46 -7.58
CA ARG A 77 -12.54 13.22 -8.34
C ARG A 77 -11.17 12.98 -8.94
N VAL A 78 -10.72 11.74 -8.89
CA VAL A 78 -9.49 11.32 -9.55
C VAL A 78 -9.69 11.36 -11.07
N THR A 79 -8.80 12.04 -11.78
CA THR A 79 -8.82 12.09 -13.24
C THR A 79 -8.11 10.86 -13.85
N PRO A 80 -8.27 10.60 -15.16
CA PRO A 80 -7.45 9.60 -15.85
C PRO A 80 -5.95 9.88 -15.83
N GLU A 81 -5.56 11.15 -15.59
CA GLU A 81 -4.17 11.59 -15.44
C GLU A 81 -3.66 11.21 -14.04
N ARG A 82 -3.47 9.91 -13.83
CA ARG A 82 -2.89 9.35 -12.62
C ARG A 82 -1.80 8.36 -12.97
N ASP A 83 -0.74 8.38 -12.17
CA ASP A 83 0.34 7.41 -12.23
C ASP A 83 0.98 7.23 -10.83
N ARG A 84 2.15 6.60 -10.76
CA ARG A 84 2.89 6.42 -9.52
C ARG A 84 3.51 7.72 -8.98
N MET A 85 3.60 8.77 -9.80
CA MET A 85 4.09 10.08 -9.37
C MET A 85 3.01 10.90 -8.68
N GLY A 86 1.73 10.77 -9.10
CA GLY A 86 0.66 11.54 -8.50
C GLY A 86 -0.72 11.33 -9.12
N LEU A 87 -1.69 11.90 -8.44
CA LEU A 87 -3.09 11.96 -8.84
C LEU A 87 -3.42 13.40 -9.18
N ARG A 88 -3.85 13.66 -10.41
CA ARG A 88 -4.49 14.94 -10.74
C ARG A 88 -5.96 14.85 -10.37
N LEU A 89 -6.46 15.87 -9.68
CA LEU A 89 -7.82 15.89 -9.19
C LEU A 89 -8.66 16.91 -9.96
N ASP A 90 -9.88 16.52 -10.30
CA ASP A 90 -10.93 17.42 -10.77
C ASP A 90 -11.87 17.76 -9.60
N GLY A 91 -12.32 19.02 -9.51
CA GLY A 91 -13.12 19.47 -8.38
C GLY A 91 -13.11 20.99 -8.26
N PRO A 92 -13.30 21.52 -7.05
CA PRO A 92 -13.29 22.97 -6.82
C PRO A 92 -11.96 23.57 -7.24
N ARG A 93 -12.01 24.73 -7.88
CA ARG A 93 -10.81 25.51 -8.21
C ARG A 93 -10.27 26.14 -6.93
N LEU A 94 -9.02 25.88 -6.65
CA LEU A 94 -8.30 26.37 -5.49
C LEU A 94 -7.51 27.61 -5.89
N ALA A 95 -8.13 28.77 -5.71
CA ALA A 95 -7.52 30.05 -6.09
C ALA A 95 -6.37 30.41 -5.12
N HIS A 96 -5.29 30.93 -5.69
CA HIS A 96 -4.21 31.53 -4.92
C HIS A 96 -4.57 32.99 -4.56
N ASN A 97 -4.08 33.46 -3.44
CA ASN A 97 -4.13 34.86 -3.06
C ASN A 97 -3.01 35.68 -3.76
N ALA A 98 -2.76 36.88 -3.30
CA ALA A 98 -1.75 37.78 -3.87
C ALA A 98 -0.31 37.25 -3.85
N ARG A 99 -0.03 36.16 -3.11
CA ARG A 99 1.29 35.49 -3.11
C ARG A 99 1.57 34.70 -4.40
N GLY A 100 0.52 34.40 -5.17
CA GLY A 100 0.65 33.73 -6.46
C GLY A 100 0.81 32.21 -6.40
N ALA A 101 0.93 31.62 -7.58
CA ALA A 101 0.90 30.18 -7.81
C ALA A 101 2.29 29.52 -7.91
N ASP A 102 3.36 30.31 -7.86
CA ASP A 102 4.73 29.84 -7.98
C ASP A 102 5.52 30.11 -6.69
N ILE A 103 6.38 29.18 -6.34
CA ILE A 103 7.32 29.31 -5.24
C ILE A 103 8.74 28.97 -5.70
N VAL A 104 9.74 29.41 -4.97
CA VAL A 104 11.08 28.83 -5.13
C VAL A 104 10.98 27.34 -4.85
N SER A 105 11.55 26.51 -5.73
CA SER A 105 11.47 25.05 -5.60
C SER A 105 11.90 24.59 -4.21
N ASP A 106 11.03 23.82 -3.57
CA ASP A 106 11.17 23.38 -2.19
C ASP A 106 10.83 21.88 -2.09
N GLY A 107 11.27 21.23 -1.02
CA GLY A 107 11.10 19.82 -0.78
C GLY A 107 9.63 19.36 -0.84
N VAL A 108 9.38 18.20 -1.46
CA VAL A 108 8.08 17.55 -1.47
C VAL A 108 8.19 16.11 -1.00
N THR A 109 7.09 15.57 -0.52
CA THR A 109 6.97 14.18 -0.05
C THR A 109 5.71 13.55 -0.60
N PRO A 110 5.62 12.22 -0.66
CA PRO A 110 4.33 11.56 -0.92
C PRO A 110 3.23 12.08 0.00
N GLY A 111 2.05 12.32 -0.57
CA GLY A 111 0.90 12.94 0.11
C GLY A 111 0.83 14.45 -0.01
N THR A 112 1.87 15.12 -0.53
CA THR A 112 1.81 16.57 -0.77
C THR A 112 0.71 16.91 -1.77
N VAL A 113 -0.15 17.86 -1.41
CA VAL A 113 -1.18 18.41 -2.28
C VAL A 113 -0.65 19.73 -2.83
N GLN A 114 -0.21 19.70 -4.07
CA GLN A 114 0.25 20.88 -4.82
C GLN A 114 -0.90 21.50 -5.60
N VAL A 115 -0.89 22.82 -5.71
CA VAL A 115 -1.87 23.57 -6.49
C VAL A 115 -1.14 24.44 -7.51
N PRO A 116 -1.07 24.02 -8.79
CA PRO A 116 -0.54 24.86 -9.88
C PRO A 116 -1.45 26.08 -10.17
N ALA A 117 -1.01 26.94 -11.08
CA ALA A 117 -1.71 28.17 -11.45
C ALA A 117 -3.13 27.94 -12.00
N ASP A 118 -3.42 26.75 -12.55
CA ASP A 118 -4.75 26.36 -13.02
C ASP A 118 -5.74 26.06 -11.87
N GLY A 119 -5.29 26.04 -10.62
CA GLY A 119 -6.10 25.79 -9.43
C GLY A 119 -6.55 24.34 -9.25
N ARG A 120 -6.02 23.38 -10.03
CA ARG A 120 -6.33 21.96 -9.88
C ARG A 120 -5.35 21.29 -8.93
N ALA A 121 -5.86 20.63 -7.91
CA ALA A 121 -5.02 19.92 -6.98
C ALA A 121 -4.31 18.71 -7.62
N ILE A 122 -3.03 18.55 -7.27
CA ILE A 122 -2.24 17.37 -7.60
C ILE A 122 -1.76 16.76 -6.29
N VAL A 123 -2.11 15.50 -6.03
CA VAL A 123 -1.63 14.76 -4.85
C VAL A 123 -0.43 13.92 -5.27
N LEU A 124 0.72 14.18 -4.68
CA LEU A 124 1.94 13.44 -4.99
C LEU A 124 1.92 12.04 -4.36
N LEU A 125 2.41 11.05 -5.09
CA LEU A 125 2.49 9.65 -4.68
C LEU A 125 3.96 9.18 -4.51
N ALA A 126 4.14 7.88 -4.40
CA ALA A 126 5.41 7.26 -3.98
C ALA A 126 6.61 7.57 -4.89
N ASP A 127 6.41 7.74 -6.20
CA ASP A 127 7.47 7.99 -7.18
C ASP A 127 7.59 9.49 -7.54
N CYS A 128 6.99 10.37 -6.75
CA CYS A 128 7.07 11.81 -7.01
C CYS A 128 8.52 12.33 -6.97
N GLN A 129 8.70 13.48 -7.59
CA GLN A 129 9.96 14.22 -7.50
C GLN A 129 10.29 14.60 -6.04
N THR A 130 11.52 14.95 -5.76
CA THR A 130 11.97 15.35 -4.43
C THR A 130 11.81 16.85 -4.15
N VAL A 131 11.63 17.65 -5.19
CA VAL A 131 11.40 19.10 -5.12
C VAL A 131 10.31 19.52 -6.10
N GLY A 132 9.62 20.63 -5.76
CA GLY A 132 8.55 21.17 -6.62
C GLY A 132 8.38 22.67 -6.42
N GLY A 133 7.92 23.37 -7.46
CA GLY A 133 7.77 24.81 -7.51
C GLY A 133 6.33 25.32 -7.33
N TYR A 134 5.38 24.45 -6.99
CA TYR A 134 4.01 24.85 -6.72
C TYR A 134 3.72 24.93 -5.23
N PRO A 135 2.85 25.86 -4.79
CA PRO A 135 2.41 25.97 -3.40
C PRO A 135 1.80 24.65 -2.90
N LYS A 136 2.26 24.22 -1.75
CA LYS A 136 1.79 23.03 -1.05
C LYS A 136 0.71 23.43 -0.07
N LEU A 137 -0.57 23.21 -0.43
CA LEU A 137 -1.72 23.55 0.39
C LEU A 137 -1.82 22.64 1.62
N ALA A 138 -1.57 21.35 1.44
CA ALA A 138 -1.70 20.34 2.49
C ALA A 138 -0.74 19.17 2.24
N VAL A 139 -0.57 18.32 3.25
CA VAL A 139 0.15 17.04 3.14
C VAL A 139 -0.70 15.94 3.76
N ALA A 140 -1.16 14.99 2.96
CA ALA A 140 -1.91 13.82 3.46
C ALA A 140 -1.07 13.03 4.47
N ILE A 141 -1.69 12.62 5.57
CA ILE A 141 -0.99 11.87 6.62
C ILE A 141 -0.58 10.48 6.12
N ARG A 142 0.53 9.97 6.66
CA ARG A 142 1.09 8.69 6.23
C ARG A 142 0.10 7.52 6.31
N ALA A 143 -0.80 7.53 7.28
CA ALA A 143 -1.79 6.48 7.47
C ALA A 143 -2.81 6.40 6.32
N ASP A 144 -3.03 7.50 5.57
CA ASP A 144 -4.00 7.57 4.48
C ASP A 144 -3.36 7.43 3.09
N LEU A 145 -2.02 7.41 2.98
CA LEU A 145 -1.33 7.25 1.69
C LEU A 145 -1.73 5.97 0.93
N PRO A 146 -1.90 4.80 1.57
CA PRO A 146 -2.34 3.61 0.85
C PRO A 146 -3.71 3.77 0.18
N ARG A 147 -4.64 4.50 0.82
CA ARG A 147 -5.95 4.80 0.24
C ARG A 147 -5.82 5.63 -1.04
N LEU A 148 -5.00 6.68 -1.01
CA LEU A 148 -4.72 7.51 -2.19
C LEU A 148 -4.13 6.68 -3.33
N ALA A 149 -3.21 5.77 -3.03
CA ALA A 149 -2.57 4.93 -4.03
C ALA A 149 -3.55 3.96 -4.72
N HIS A 150 -4.63 3.57 -4.06
CA HIS A 150 -5.63 2.63 -4.60
C HIS A 150 -6.79 3.32 -5.33
N LEU A 151 -6.99 4.63 -5.17
CA LEU A 151 -8.08 5.35 -5.84
C LEU A 151 -7.99 5.20 -7.36
N GLN A 152 -9.12 4.92 -8.00
CA GLN A 152 -9.24 4.76 -9.44
C GLN A 152 -9.79 6.03 -10.11
N PRO A 153 -9.55 6.23 -11.42
CA PRO A 153 -10.18 7.33 -12.16
C PRO A 153 -11.70 7.33 -11.97
N GLY A 154 -12.26 8.53 -11.70
CA GLY A 154 -13.69 8.71 -11.42
C GLY A 154 -14.09 8.57 -9.96
N GLU A 155 -13.25 7.95 -9.11
CA GLU A 155 -13.54 7.86 -7.69
C GLU A 155 -13.45 9.22 -7.00
N ALA A 156 -14.35 9.43 -6.03
CA ALA A 156 -14.44 10.67 -5.28
C ALA A 156 -13.66 10.57 -3.97
N LEU A 157 -13.04 11.67 -3.58
CA LEU A 157 -12.41 11.83 -2.26
C LEU A 157 -12.74 13.21 -1.69
N ARG A 158 -12.57 13.34 -0.39
CA ARG A 158 -12.64 14.62 0.35
C ARG A 158 -11.41 14.73 1.22
N PHE A 159 -11.04 15.96 1.55
CA PHE A 159 -9.95 16.20 2.50
C PHE A 159 -10.49 16.74 3.82
N ARG A 160 -9.75 16.45 4.89
CA ARG A 160 -9.95 17.03 6.21
C ARG A 160 -8.61 17.43 6.79
N LEU A 161 -8.48 18.68 7.20
CA LEU A 161 -7.29 19.11 7.90
C LEU A 161 -7.29 18.57 9.34
N VAL A 162 -6.13 18.13 9.77
CA VAL A 162 -5.86 17.57 11.10
C VAL A 162 -4.61 18.21 11.68
N ASP A 163 -4.45 18.11 12.98
CA ASP A 163 -3.23 18.53 13.66
C ASP A 163 -2.15 17.41 13.72
N ALA A 164 -0.98 17.76 14.19
CA ALA A 164 0.14 16.83 14.31
C ALA A 164 -0.12 15.71 15.32
N ALA A 165 -0.90 15.96 16.37
CA ALA A 165 -1.21 14.96 17.38
C ALA A 165 -2.14 13.88 16.82
N GLU A 166 -3.19 14.27 16.07
CA GLU A 166 -4.07 13.34 15.37
C GLU A 166 -3.31 12.54 14.31
N ALA A 167 -2.44 13.19 13.54
CA ALA A 167 -1.62 12.52 12.53
C ALA A 167 -0.67 11.48 13.16
N ALA A 168 -0.05 11.80 14.29
CA ALA A 168 0.82 10.89 15.03
C ALA A 168 0.03 9.70 15.60
N ALA A 169 -1.14 9.94 16.18
CA ALA A 169 -2.02 8.89 16.69
C ALA A 169 -2.47 7.93 15.59
N ALA A 170 -2.89 8.47 14.44
CA ALA A 170 -3.27 7.67 13.27
C ALA A 170 -2.12 6.80 12.75
N ARG A 171 -0.90 7.35 12.71
CA ARG A 171 0.30 6.58 12.32
C ARG A 171 0.59 5.44 13.29
N ALA A 172 0.50 5.71 14.60
CA ALA A 172 0.71 4.68 15.62
C ALA A 172 -0.35 3.57 15.53
N GLN A 173 -1.60 3.93 15.28
CA GLN A 173 -2.67 2.96 15.06
C GLN A 173 -2.42 2.09 13.83
N ALA A 174 -2.08 2.68 12.70
CA ALA A 174 -1.79 1.93 11.47
C ALA A 174 -0.59 0.98 11.66
N ALA A 175 0.44 1.39 12.41
CA ALA A 175 1.58 0.54 12.72
C ALA A 175 1.17 -0.66 13.60
N ARG A 176 0.31 -0.46 14.59
CA ARG A 176 -0.22 -1.57 15.41
C ARG A 176 -1.05 -2.54 14.58
N GLN A 177 -1.97 -2.04 13.76
CA GLN A 177 -2.80 -2.87 12.88
C GLN A 177 -1.95 -3.72 11.93
N LEU A 178 -0.88 -3.14 11.35
CA LEU A 178 0.05 -3.89 10.51
C LEU A 178 0.79 -4.96 11.31
N ALA A 179 1.25 -4.65 12.53
CA ALA A 179 1.94 -5.62 13.38
C ALA A 179 1.02 -6.79 13.79
N GLU A 180 -0.23 -6.51 14.13
CA GLU A 180 -1.26 -7.50 14.44
C GLU A 180 -1.55 -8.38 13.22
N TRP A 181 -1.69 -7.76 12.05
CA TRP A 181 -1.91 -8.48 10.79
C TRP A 181 -0.74 -9.39 10.44
N LEU A 182 0.50 -8.92 10.61
CA LEU A 182 1.70 -9.73 10.39
C LEU A 182 1.80 -10.89 11.39
N ALA A 183 1.43 -10.67 12.65
CA ALA A 183 1.42 -11.70 13.68
C ALA A 183 0.34 -12.77 13.44
N ALA A 184 -0.72 -12.42 12.71
CA ALA A 184 -1.79 -13.35 12.35
C ALA A 184 -1.51 -14.16 11.08
N LEU A 185 -0.37 -13.92 10.40
CA LEU A 185 0.07 -14.80 9.30
C LEU A 185 0.39 -16.17 9.86
N ALA A 186 -0.23 -17.21 9.30
CA ALA A 186 -0.04 -18.59 9.70
C ALA A 186 0.31 -19.47 8.50
N PRO A 187 1.10 -20.54 8.67
CA PRO A 187 1.28 -21.54 7.64
C PRO A 187 -0.08 -22.15 7.25
N ARG A 188 -0.35 -22.30 5.97
CA ARG A 188 -1.55 -22.99 5.45
C ARG A 188 -1.56 -24.48 5.73
N GLY A 189 -0.42 -25.02 6.10
CA GLY A 189 -0.29 -26.44 6.43
C GLY A 189 -0.84 -26.71 7.83
N LEU A 190 -1.79 -27.58 7.94
CA LEU A 190 -2.18 -28.35 9.14
C LEU A 190 -2.58 -27.60 10.43
N ALA A 191 -2.41 -26.30 10.54
CA ALA A 191 -2.90 -25.54 11.68
C ALA A 191 -4.42 -25.34 11.57
N GLY A 192 -5.17 -26.36 11.94
CA GLY A 192 -6.63 -26.41 11.87
C GLY A 192 -7.18 -27.72 11.28
N SER A 193 -6.35 -28.54 10.67
CA SER A 193 -6.70 -29.92 10.46
C SER A 193 -6.45 -30.65 11.78
N ASP A 194 -7.52 -30.88 12.51
CA ASP A 194 -7.51 -31.82 13.62
C ASP A 194 -6.93 -33.14 13.10
N SER A 195 -5.71 -33.48 13.54
CA SER A 195 -5.07 -34.74 13.13
C SER A 195 -5.97 -35.94 13.39
N ALA A 196 -6.82 -35.87 14.42
CA ALA A 196 -7.84 -36.88 14.71
C ALA A 196 -8.96 -36.86 13.65
N ALA A 197 -9.38 -35.70 13.15
CA ALA A 197 -10.37 -35.61 12.09
C ALA A 197 -9.83 -36.10 10.74
N LEU A 198 -8.54 -35.84 10.43
CA LEU A 198 -7.88 -36.38 9.23
C LEU A 198 -7.72 -37.90 9.30
N LEU A 199 -7.34 -38.44 10.45
CA LEU A 199 -7.30 -39.88 10.68
C LEU A 199 -8.66 -40.50 10.62
N ALA A 200 -9.71 -39.86 11.17
CA ALA A 200 -11.09 -40.33 11.10
C ALA A 200 -11.68 -40.27 9.69
N ALA A 201 -11.25 -39.30 8.86
CA ALA A 201 -11.68 -39.17 7.47
C ALA A 201 -11.09 -40.24 6.55
N ASN A 202 -10.07 -40.96 7.01
CA ASN A 202 -9.38 -42.06 6.29
C ASN A 202 -9.10 -41.71 4.81
N LEU A 203 -8.55 -40.51 4.56
CA LEU A 203 -8.35 -39.96 3.21
C LEU A 203 -7.39 -40.83 2.35
N ALA A 204 -6.64 -41.71 2.97
CA ALA A 204 -5.64 -42.55 2.29
C ALA A 204 -6.18 -43.94 1.88
N GLY A 205 -7.48 -44.24 2.10
CA GLY A 205 -7.99 -45.58 1.92
C GLY A 205 -7.57 -46.54 3.03
N ALA A 206 -7.69 -47.82 2.85
CA ALA A 206 -7.29 -48.82 3.84
C ALA A 206 -5.81 -48.63 4.21
N ALA A 207 -5.52 -48.50 5.50
CA ALA A 207 -4.14 -48.43 5.98
C ALA A 207 -3.38 -49.64 5.48
N VAL A 208 -2.30 -49.39 4.72
CA VAL A 208 -1.40 -50.48 4.29
C VAL A 208 -0.80 -51.07 5.56
N ARG A 209 -1.00 -52.35 5.79
CA ARG A 209 -0.31 -53.03 6.87
C ARG A 209 1.18 -53.05 6.55
N GLY A 210 2.02 -52.78 7.53
CA GLY A 210 3.47 -52.60 7.33
C GLY A 210 4.21 -53.85 6.87
N ASP A 211 3.50 -54.94 6.63
CA ASP A 211 4.00 -56.24 6.11
C ASP A 211 3.54 -56.49 4.64
N GLU A 212 2.80 -55.58 4.03
CA GLU A 212 2.39 -55.65 2.61
C GLU A 212 3.46 -54.99 1.73
N ASP A 213 3.87 -55.72 0.67
CA ASP A 213 4.79 -55.15 -0.33
C ASP A 213 4.05 -54.04 -1.10
N PRO A 214 4.47 -52.77 -1.00
CA PRO A 214 3.83 -51.63 -1.70
C PRO A 214 3.94 -51.73 -3.23
N LEU A 215 4.71 -52.67 -3.74
CA LEU A 215 4.87 -52.92 -5.19
C LEU A 215 4.11 -54.18 -5.68
N ASP A 216 3.36 -54.88 -4.81
CA ASP A 216 2.54 -56.00 -5.23
C ASP A 216 1.29 -55.47 -6.00
N PRO A 217 1.17 -55.77 -7.32
CA PRO A 217 0.01 -55.33 -8.13
C PRO A 217 -1.34 -55.91 -7.66
N GLN A 218 -1.35 -56.95 -6.83
CA GLN A 218 -2.56 -57.60 -6.33
C GLN A 218 -3.08 -56.96 -5.04
N ALA A 219 -2.26 -56.12 -4.37
CA ALA A 219 -2.68 -55.43 -3.16
C ALA A 219 -3.82 -54.41 -3.37
N PHE A 220 -4.13 -54.09 -4.61
CA PHE A 220 -5.17 -53.09 -4.97
C PHE A 220 -6.42 -53.67 -5.66
N ASP A 221 -6.54 -55.01 -5.76
CA ASP A 221 -7.75 -55.61 -6.32
C ASP A 221 -8.90 -55.62 -5.29
N THR A 222 -9.73 -54.57 -5.34
CA THR A 222 -10.97 -54.46 -4.53
C THR A 222 -12.19 -55.02 -5.23
N SER A 223 -12.06 -56.02 -6.09
CA SER A 223 -13.24 -56.70 -6.70
C SER A 223 -14.06 -57.37 -5.59
N PRO A 224 -15.36 -57.06 -5.47
CA PRO A 224 -16.20 -57.74 -4.50
C PRO A 224 -16.33 -59.24 -4.91
N THR A 225 -15.96 -60.10 -4.02
CA THR A 225 -16.18 -61.55 -4.15
C THR A 225 -17.68 -61.83 -4.13
N PRO A 226 -18.18 -62.74 -4.97
CA PRO A 226 -19.61 -63.00 -5.16
C PRO A 226 -20.33 -63.53 -3.93
#